data_17c3a61f9e75ab9c2ce08fd3b86d1aa6
#
_entry.id   17c3a61f9e75ab9c2ce08fd3b86d1aa6
#
_cell.length_a   1.000
_cell.length_b   1.000
_cell.length_c   1.000
_cell.angle_alpha   90.00
_cell.angle_beta   90.00
_cell.angle_gamma   90.00
#
_symmetry.space_group_name_H-M   'P 1'
#
loop_
_entity.id
_entity.type
_entity.pdbx_description
1 polymer ?
#
loop_
_entity_poly.entity_id
_entity_poly.type
_entity_poly.pdbx_seq_one_letter_code
_entity_poly.pdbx_strand_id
1 'polypeptide(L)'
;MKVVIYSGGTLVHVAPHFSLCAPAYGKVGRDLFGKLGGTLYQTKMAHSESKIETNDDLKEHLLNQLEDESITHLIMAAAICDWEPDVLVSAGNTQIDFGKDVPRLSSSKGIEMYI
;
A
#
# COMPACT_ATOMS: atom_id res chain seq x y z
N MET A 1 26.22 11.38 2.52
CA MET A 1 24.74 11.46 2.57
C MET A 1 24.15 10.12 2.18
N LYS A 2 23.30 9.57 3.01
CA LYS A 2 22.59 8.32 2.70
C LYS A 2 21.10 8.62 2.51
N VAL A 3 20.61 8.47 1.28
CA VAL A 3 19.25 8.80 0.89
C VAL A 3 18.45 7.52 0.66
N VAL A 4 17.26 7.45 1.24
CA VAL A 4 16.28 6.38 0.99
C VAL A 4 15.01 7.01 0.43
N ILE A 5 14.51 6.46 -0.67
CA ILE A 5 13.33 6.95 -1.37
C ILE A 5 12.30 5.84 -1.45
N TYR A 6 11.07 6.13 -1.08
CA TYR A 6 9.92 5.25 -1.27
C TYR A 6 9.04 5.77 -2.40
N SER A 7 8.58 4.89 -3.27
CA SER A 7 7.73 5.28 -4.39
C SER A 7 6.67 4.22 -4.73
N GLY A 8 5.64 4.63 -5.44
CA GLY A 8 4.52 3.79 -5.83
C GLY A 8 3.30 3.96 -4.93
N GLY A 9 2.20 3.35 -5.30
CA GLY A 9 0.97 3.39 -4.53
C GLY A 9 0.84 2.19 -3.59
N THR A 10 0.07 2.36 -2.53
CA THR A 10 -0.29 1.27 -1.61
C THR A 10 -1.77 0.94 -1.70
N LEU A 11 -2.13 -0.19 -1.14
CA LEU A 11 -3.51 -0.63 -1.06
C LEU A 11 -3.86 -1.17 0.32
N VAL A 12 -5.16 -1.28 0.56
CA VAL A 12 -5.74 -1.90 1.74
C VAL A 12 -6.75 -2.93 1.26
N HIS A 13 -6.59 -4.18 1.69
CA HIS A 13 -7.49 -5.25 1.26
C HIS A 13 -8.87 -5.14 1.89
N VAL A 14 -9.90 -5.22 1.06
CA VAL A 14 -11.28 -5.44 1.48
C VAL A 14 -11.55 -6.95 1.49
N ALA A 15 -11.04 -7.65 0.47
CA ALA A 15 -11.10 -9.10 0.32
C ALA A 15 -9.90 -9.53 -0.54
N PRO A 16 -9.65 -10.84 -0.74
CA PRO A 16 -8.50 -11.29 -1.52
C PRO A 16 -8.38 -10.69 -2.92
N HIS A 17 -9.51 -10.39 -3.56
CA HIS A 17 -9.54 -9.85 -4.92
C HIS A 17 -10.13 -8.44 -5.02
N PHE A 18 -10.31 -7.77 -3.89
CA PHE A 18 -10.87 -6.43 -3.86
C PHE A 18 -10.11 -5.57 -2.85
N SER A 19 -9.63 -4.43 -3.32
CA SER A 19 -8.82 -3.53 -2.50
C SER A 19 -9.20 -2.08 -2.76
N LEU A 20 -9.00 -1.25 -1.74
CA LEU A 20 -8.94 0.20 -1.89
C LEU A 20 -7.47 0.57 -2.15
N CYS A 21 -7.22 1.49 -3.04
CA CYS A 21 -5.84 1.85 -3.35
C CYS A 21 -5.66 3.35 -3.65
N ALA A 22 -4.42 3.80 -3.49
CA ALA A 22 -3.95 5.07 -4.01
C ALA A 22 -3.09 4.75 -5.25
N PRO A 23 -3.64 4.86 -6.48
CA PRO A 23 -2.92 4.45 -7.68
C PRO A 23 -1.76 5.39 -7.97
N ALA A 24 -0.55 4.86 -7.93
CA ALA A 24 0.66 5.56 -8.30
C ALA A 24 1.72 4.53 -8.74
N TYR A 25 2.41 4.85 -9.81
CA TYR A 25 3.29 3.90 -10.47
C TYR A 25 4.78 4.28 -10.35
N GLY A 26 5.09 5.18 -9.42
CA GLY A 26 6.45 5.43 -8.95
C GLY A 26 7.27 6.40 -9.79
N LYS A 27 6.67 7.18 -10.69
CA LYS A 27 7.42 8.09 -11.56
C LYS A 27 8.21 9.13 -10.78
N VAL A 28 7.60 9.79 -9.81
CA VAL A 28 8.27 10.84 -9.01
C VAL A 28 9.46 10.27 -8.25
N GLY A 29 9.28 9.11 -7.61
CA GLY A 29 10.37 8.46 -6.86
C GLY A 29 11.52 8.04 -7.77
N ARG A 30 11.24 7.50 -8.96
CA ARG A 30 12.29 7.15 -9.92
C ARG A 30 13.03 8.38 -10.43
N ASP A 31 12.32 9.48 -10.70
CA ASP A 31 12.94 10.73 -11.13
C ASP A 31 13.87 11.29 -10.04
N LEU A 32 13.43 11.27 -8.79
CA LEU A 32 14.24 11.68 -7.65
C LEU A 32 15.47 10.79 -7.48
N PHE A 33 15.29 9.48 -7.59
CA PHE A 33 16.38 8.54 -7.52
C PHE A 33 17.44 8.79 -8.61
N GLY A 34 16.99 9.08 -9.83
CA GLY A 34 17.89 9.44 -10.92
C GLY A 34 18.72 10.68 -10.65
N LYS A 35 18.21 11.63 -9.87
CA LYS A 35 18.89 12.88 -9.55
C LYS A 35 19.74 12.79 -8.27
N LEU A 36 19.27 12.08 -7.27
CA LEU A 36 19.88 12.07 -5.94
C LEU A 36 20.70 10.80 -5.67
N GLY A 37 20.44 9.72 -6.39
CA GLY A 37 20.99 8.41 -6.06
C GLY A 37 20.39 7.85 -4.77
N GLY A 38 21.15 7.05 -4.06
CA GLY A 38 20.72 6.42 -2.83
C GLY A 38 20.07 5.07 -3.05
N THR A 39 19.04 4.76 -2.28
CA THR A 39 18.28 3.51 -2.37
C THR A 39 16.83 3.81 -2.69
N LEU A 40 16.29 3.16 -3.72
CA LEU A 40 14.89 3.27 -4.11
C LEU A 40 14.14 2.01 -3.73
N TYR A 41 13.14 2.15 -2.87
CA TYR A 41 12.18 1.11 -2.55
C TYR A 41 10.85 1.43 -3.24
N GLN A 42 10.38 0.50 -4.06
CA GLN A 42 9.13 0.66 -4.80
C GLN A 42 8.05 -0.27 -4.25
N THR A 43 6.82 0.20 -4.24
CA THR A 43 5.68 -0.67 -3.94
C THR A 43 5.41 -1.61 -5.11
N LYS A 44 4.65 -2.66 -4.87
CA LYS A 44 4.29 -3.65 -5.89
C LYS A 44 3.54 -3.01 -7.07
N MET A 45 2.79 -1.96 -6.82
CA MET A 45 2.09 -1.20 -7.87
C MET A 45 3.06 -0.54 -8.85
N ALA A 46 4.23 -0.11 -8.39
CA ALA A 46 5.28 0.48 -9.21
C ALA A 46 6.26 -0.55 -9.77
N HIS A 47 6.43 -1.69 -9.10
CA HIS A 47 7.35 -2.74 -9.47
C HIS A 47 6.79 -4.10 -9.05
N SER A 48 6.35 -4.90 -10.00
CA SER A 48 5.55 -6.11 -9.76
C SER A 48 6.24 -7.17 -8.88
N GLU A 49 7.56 -7.17 -8.81
CA GLU A 49 8.32 -8.12 -7.99
C GLU A 49 8.51 -7.66 -6.55
N SER A 50 8.10 -6.43 -6.22
CA SER A 50 8.18 -5.92 -4.86
C SER A 50 7.19 -6.65 -3.94
N LYS A 51 7.58 -6.79 -2.68
CA LYS A 51 6.73 -7.34 -1.62
C LYS A 51 6.02 -6.27 -0.80
N ILE A 52 6.29 -5.00 -1.07
CA ILE A 52 5.63 -3.87 -0.40
C ILE A 52 4.34 -3.56 -1.18
N GLU A 53 3.22 -4.04 -0.71
CA GLU A 53 1.93 -3.89 -1.38
C GLU A 53 0.94 -3.03 -0.59
N THR A 54 0.74 -3.38 0.69
CA THR A 54 -0.24 -2.75 1.56
C THR A 54 0.36 -1.61 2.37
N ASN A 55 -0.52 -0.81 2.99
CA ASN A 55 -0.09 0.18 3.98
C ASN A 55 0.74 -0.46 5.10
N ASP A 56 0.33 -1.63 5.57
CA ASP A 56 1.03 -2.34 6.65
C ASP A 56 2.42 -2.81 6.18
N ASP A 57 2.54 -3.32 4.96
CA ASP A 57 3.84 -3.70 4.39
C ASP A 57 4.79 -2.50 4.34
N LEU A 58 4.30 -1.35 3.88
CA LEU A 58 5.10 -0.13 3.79
C LEU A 58 5.53 0.33 5.18
N LYS A 59 4.63 0.33 6.14
CA LYS A 59 4.91 0.71 7.53
C LYS A 59 6.00 -0.17 8.14
N GLU A 60 5.87 -1.47 8.01
CA GLU A 60 6.84 -2.42 8.52
C GLU A 60 8.22 -2.20 7.89
N HIS A 61 8.28 -2.06 6.58
CA HIS A 61 9.53 -1.81 5.87
C HIS A 61 10.17 -0.50 6.31
N LEU A 62 9.38 0.57 6.41
CA LEU A 62 9.83 1.88 6.86
C LEU A 62 10.41 1.83 8.28
N LEU A 63 9.71 1.18 9.21
CA LEU A 63 10.17 1.07 10.60
C LEU A 63 11.49 0.30 10.69
N ASN A 64 11.67 -0.75 9.90
CA ASN A 64 12.93 -1.47 9.83
C ASN A 64 14.07 -0.58 9.29
N GLN A 65 13.81 0.24 8.29
CA GLN A 65 14.81 1.17 7.75
C GLN A 65 15.18 2.26 8.74
N LEU A 66 14.24 2.74 9.54
CA LEU A 66 14.50 3.78 10.54
C LEU A 66 15.41 3.32 11.68
N GLU A 67 15.65 2.03 11.83
CA GLU A 67 16.64 1.49 12.77
C GLU A 67 18.09 1.75 12.29
N ASP A 68 18.28 2.03 11.02
CA ASP A 68 19.60 2.37 10.45
C ASP A 68 19.91 3.85 10.68
N GLU A 69 20.73 4.13 11.67
CA GLU A 69 21.12 5.49 12.05
C GLU A 69 21.99 6.20 10.99
N SER A 70 22.49 5.47 10.00
CA SER A 70 23.29 6.06 8.92
C SER A 70 22.45 6.76 7.86
N ILE A 71 21.14 6.53 7.82
CA ILE A 71 20.24 7.21 6.90
C ILE A 71 20.14 8.69 7.30
N THR A 72 20.49 9.56 6.37
CA THR A 72 20.44 11.01 6.59
C THR A 72 19.21 11.67 6.02
N HIS A 73 18.65 11.10 4.95
CA HIS A 73 17.49 11.64 4.26
C HIS A 73 16.53 10.51 3.88
N LEU A 74 15.28 10.65 4.26
CA LEU A 74 14.21 9.72 3.87
C LEU A 74 13.15 10.53 3.11
N ILE A 75 12.89 10.12 1.88
CA ILE A 75 11.92 10.79 1.00
C ILE A 75 10.74 9.85 0.76
N MET A 76 9.58 10.28 1.22
CA MET A 76 8.34 9.53 1.04
C MET A 76 7.60 10.06 -0.20
N ALA A 77 7.92 9.50 -1.35
CA ALA A 77 7.24 9.81 -2.62
C ALA A 77 6.13 8.78 -2.95
N ALA A 78 5.87 7.85 -2.03
CA ALA A 78 4.79 6.89 -2.18
C ALA A 78 3.42 7.54 -1.93
N ALA A 79 2.41 7.11 -2.69
CA ALA A 79 1.02 7.48 -2.45
C ALA A 79 0.39 6.44 -1.52
N ILE A 80 0.11 6.84 -0.29
CA ILE A 80 -0.45 5.96 0.73
C ILE A 80 -1.98 5.99 0.64
N CYS A 81 -2.61 4.81 0.65
CA CYS A 81 -4.06 4.73 0.69
C CYS A 81 -4.59 5.27 2.01
N ASP A 82 -5.33 6.38 1.94
CA ASP A 82 -5.86 7.07 3.13
C ASP A 82 -7.14 6.44 3.67
N TRP A 83 -7.72 5.50 2.95
CA TRP A 83 -9.00 4.90 3.26
C TRP A 83 -8.84 3.42 3.56
N GLU A 84 -9.60 2.94 4.53
CA GLU A 84 -9.71 1.53 4.84
C GLU A 84 -11.17 1.15 5.07
N PRO A 85 -11.54 -0.13 4.89
CA PRO A 85 -12.89 -0.58 5.22
C PRO A 85 -13.15 -0.43 6.71
N ASP A 86 -14.32 0.08 7.06
CA ASP A 86 -14.82 0.11 8.43
C ASP A 86 -15.78 -1.04 8.66
N VAL A 87 -16.84 -1.10 7.84
CA VAL A 87 -17.87 -2.14 7.91
C VAL A 87 -18.25 -2.59 6.50
N LEU A 88 -18.36 -3.89 6.31
CA LEU A 88 -18.97 -4.50 5.12
C LEU A 88 -20.30 -5.15 5.50
N VAL A 89 -21.31 -4.92 4.68
CA VAL A 89 -22.65 -5.47 4.89
C VAL A 89 -23.08 -6.23 3.62
N SER A 90 -23.50 -7.48 3.79
CA SER A 90 -24.01 -8.29 2.69
C SER A 90 -25.43 -7.85 2.28
N ALA A 91 -25.91 -8.35 1.15
CA ALA A 91 -27.26 -8.09 0.64
C ALA A 91 -28.38 -8.42 1.64
N GLY A 92 -28.13 -9.29 2.63
CA GLY A 92 -29.09 -9.63 3.70
C GLY A 92 -28.92 -8.81 4.96
N ASN A 93 -28.25 -7.66 4.92
CA ASN A 93 -27.92 -6.81 6.08
C ASN A 93 -27.07 -7.51 7.15
N THR A 94 -26.31 -8.53 6.75
CA THR A 94 -25.39 -9.23 7.65
C THR A 94 -24.01 -8.61 7.53
N GLN A 95 -23.42 -8.19 8.65
CA GLN A 95 -22.04 -7.72 8.68
C GLN A 95 -21.10 -8.86 8.36
N ILE A 96 -20.14 -8.62 7.49
CA ILE A 96 -19.12 -9.60 7.09
C ILE A 96 -17.74 -9.06 7.37
N ASP A 97 -16.78 -9.98 7.58
CA ASP A 97 -15.38 -9.62 7.80
C ASP A 97 -14.73 -9.14 6.51
N PHE A 98 -13.68 -8.37 6.67
CA PHE A 98 -12.87 -7.90 5.55
C PHE A 98 -11.38 -8.13 5.81
N GLY A 99 -10.59 -8.07 4.76
CA GLY A 99 -9.14 -8.23 4.82
C GLY A 99 -8.61 -9.17 3.73
N LYS A 100 -7.32 -9.38 3.74
CA LYS A 100 -6.62 -10.20 2.74
C LYS A 100 -7.01 -11.68 2.81
N ASP A 101 -7.27 -12.19 4.00
CA ASP A 101 -7.43 -13.63 4.27
C ASP A 101 -8.89 -14.06 4.46
N VAL A 102 -9.84 -13.16 4.24
CA VAL A 102 -11.26 -13.51 4.31
C VAL A 102 -11.71 -14.23 3.04
N PRO A 103 -12.85 -14.95 3.08
CA PRO A 103 -13.41 -15.56 1.88
C PRO A 103 -13.67 -14.53 0.78
N ARG A 104 -13.51 -14.98 -0.45
CA ARG A 104 -13.76 -14.15 -1.63
C ARG A 104 -15.21 -13.67 -1.65
N LEU A 105 -15.41 -12.39 -1.94
CA LEU A 105 -16.75 -11.82 -2.09
C LEU A 105 -17.41 -12.32 -3.36
N SER A 106 -18.72 -12.61 -3.28
CA SER A 106 -19.50 -12.98 -4.46
C SER A 106 -19.77 -11.76 -5.33
N SER A 107 -19.49 -11.87 -6.62
CA SER A 107 -19.81 -10.82 -7.58
C SER A 107 -21.29 -10.79 -7.99
N SER A 108 -22.05 -11.83 -7.66
CA SER A 108 -23.48 -11.93 -7.99
C SER A 108 -24.39 -11.26 -6.98
N LYS A 109 -23.87 -10.92 -5.80
CA LYS A 109 -24.60 -10.25 -4.71
C LYS A 109 -23.91 -8.93 -4.39
N GLY A 110 -24.69 -7.89 -4.21
CA GLY A 110 -24.15 -6.61 -3.80
C GLY A 110 -23.65 -6.62 -2.36
N ILE A 111 -22.72 -5.73 -2.08
CA ILE A 111 -22.29 -5.41 -0.73
C ILE A 111 -22.36 -3.91 -0.53
N GLU A 112 -22.54 -3.50 0.72
CA GLU A 112 -22.35 -2.11 1.13
C GLU A 112 -21.06 -2.04 1.94
N MET A 113 -20.25 -1.05 1.65
CA MET A 113 -19.00 -0.82 2.37
C MET A 113 -18.97 0.59 2.91
N TYR A 114 -18.67 0.70 4.18
CA TYR A 114 -18.42 1.96 4.85
C TYR A 114 -16.91 2.09 5.07
N ILE A 115 -16.37 3.22 4.71
CA ILE A 115 -14.94 3.50 4.78
C ILE A 115 -14.63 4.66 5.72
#